data_bd2e0f63c0f8c94951b1594d4d826407
#
_entry.id   bd2e0f63c0f8c94951b1594d4d826407
#
_cell.length_a   1.000
_cell.length_b   1.000
_cell.length_c   1.000
_cell.angle_alpha   90.00
_cell.angle_beta   90.00
_cell.angle_gamma   90.00
#
_symmetry.space_group_name_H-M   'P 1'
#
loop_
_entity.id
_entity.type
_entity.pdbx_description
1 polymer ?
#
loop_
_entity_poly.entity_id
_entity_poly.type
_entity_poly.pdbx_seq_one_letter_code
_entity_poly.pdbx_strand_id
1 'polypeptide(L)'
;MANIGTTFTKSGKKAVLCGSGELGKEVAIELQRYGVEVVALDKYENAPAMHIAHRSHVLSMLDGEALKAVIKEENPDYIIPEIEAIATDKLIELEKEGYNVIPTANATLLTMNREGIRRLAAETLGLPTSPYRFAQTREEFDKAVEEIGIPCVVKPVMSSSGHGQSTIKRVEDIDKAWTISQEGGRAGSGKVIVEGFVTFDYEITLLTVRHCAGTTFLQPVGHHQVDGDYRESWQPQAMSEDAIGKAEAIAKAITDALGGYGIFGVELFVKGDDVIFSEVSPRPHDTGMVTMISQDMSEFGLHARAILGLPIPDVKFYGPSASKAIVVEGNTKEYEFCNLEKVLEEPGVQIRFFGKPEIAGHRRVGVILATDDSVAGAISKAERAYNKLEVKIK
;
A
#
# COMPACT_ATOMS: atom_id res chain seq x y z
N MET A 1 26.98 -9.39 -6.98
CA MET A 1 26.17 -10.45 -7.63
C MET A 1 25.28 -11.06 -6.57
N ALA A 2 23.97 -11.12 -6.83
CA ALA A 2 23.03 -11.78 -5.92
C ALA A 2 23.18 -13.29 -6.02
N ASN A 3 23.57 -13.93 -4.92
CA ASN A 3 23.64 -15.38 -4.81
C ASN A 3 22.60 -15.87 -3.82
N ILE A 4 21.79 -16.82 -4.21
CA ILE A 4 20.76 -17.42 -3.39
C ILE A 4 21.02 -18.92 -3.33
N GLY A 5 21.29 -19.43 -2.14
CA GLY A 5 21.45 -20.87 -1.91
C GLY A 5 20.11 -21.56 -1.69
N THR A 6 20.16 -22.87 -1.51
CA THR A 6 18.96 -23.64 -1.19
C THR A 6 18.40 -23.26 0.18
N THR A 7 17.09 -23.14 0.29
CA THR A 7 16.37 -22.86 1.55
C THR A 7 16.82 -23.79 2.68
N PHE A 8 16.91 -23.29 3.89
CA PHE A 8 17.39 -23.99 5.11
C PHE A 8 18.86 -24.41 5.10
N THR A 9 19.67 -23.91 4.18
CA THR A 9 21.12 -24.11 4.19
C THR A 9 21.84 -22.82 4.60
N LYS A 10 23.16 -22.93 4.89
CA LYS A 10 23.98 -21.76 5.26
C LYS A 10 24.04 -20.68 4.18
N SER A 11 23.83 -21.02 2.92
CA SER A 11 23.82 -20.10 1.78
C SER A 11 22.40 -19.68 1.37
N GLY A 12 21.37 -20.26 1.97
CA GLY A 12 19.98 -19.88 1.78
C GLY A 12 19.74 -18.43 2.27
N LYS A 13 18.72 -17.78 1.71
CA LYS A 13 18.29 -16.45 2.11
C LYS A 13 17.03 -16.53 2.93
N LYS A 14 16.90 -15.66 3.95
CA LYS A 14 15.76 -15.57 4.84
C LYS A 14 15.19 -14.17 4.86
N ALA A 15 13.89 -14.05 4.73
CA ALA A 15 13.14 -12.81 4.85
C ALA A 15 12.14 -12.88 6.02
N VAL A 16 12.05 -11.81 6.79
CA VAL A 16 11.01 -11.59 7.80
C VAL A 16 10.04 -10.55 7.27
N LEU A 17 8.77 -10.92 7.13
CA LEU A 17 7.68 -10.01 6.80
C LEU A 17 7.11 -9.42 8.08
N CYS A 18 7.19 -8.10 8.24
CA CYS A 18 6.60 -7.36 9.34
C CYS A 18 5.22 -6.83 8.93
N GLY A 19 4.21 -7.66 9.12
CA GLY A 19 2.86 -7.59 8.57
C GLY A 19 2.61 -8.77 7.63
N SER A 20 1.53 -9.49 7.85
CA SER A 20 1.23 -10.75 7.15
C SER A 20 -0.16 -10.75 6.53
N GLY A 21 -0.61 -9.57 6.08
CA GLY A 21 -1.86 -9.39 5.36
C GLY A 21 -1.85 -9.99 3.96
N GLU A 22 -2.84 -9.59 3.16
CA GLU A 22 -3.01 -10.05 1.78
C GLU A 22 -1.82 -9.70 0.88
N LEU A 23 -1.27 -8.48 0.99
CA LEU A 23 -0.12 -8.06 0.19
C LEU A 23 1.14 -8.82 0.62
N GLY A 24 1.36 -8.96 1.93
CA GLY A 24 2.45 -9.76 2.48
C GLY A 24 2.39 -11.24 2.05
N LYS A 25 1.19 -11.80 1.88
CA LYS A 25 1.02 -13.16 1.33
C LYS A 25 1.55 -13.27 -0.10
N GLU A 26 1.20 -12.34 -0.97
CA GLU A 26 1.68 -12.33 -2.36
C GLU A 26 3.20 -12.10 -2.42
N VAL A 27 3.75 -11.21 -1.58
CA VAL A 27 5.21 -11.03 -1.44
C VAL A 27 5.89 -12.33 -1.00
N ALA A 28 5.31 -13.05 -0.02
CA ALA A 28 5.84 -14.34 0.43
C ALA A 28 5.87 -15.38 -0.68
N ILE A 29 4.79 -15.49 -1.49
CA ILE A 29 4.73 -16.38 -2.65
C ILE A 29 5.87 -16.07 -3.63
N GLU A 30 6.06 -14.80 -3.96
CA GLU A 30 7.10 -14.40 -4.91
C GLU A 30 8.52 -14.62 -4.37
N LEU A 31 8.77 -14.37 -3.10
CA LEU A 31 10.07 -14.68 -2.46
C LEU A 31 10.36 -16.20 -2.47
N GLN A 32 9.35 -17.02 -2.19
CA GLN A 32 9.48 -18.47 -2.21
C GLN A 32 9.75 -19.03 -3.62
N ARG A 33 9.30 -18.37 -4.69
CA ARG A 33 9.67 -18.73 -6.08
C ARG A 33 11.19 -18.65 -6.32
N TYR A 34 11.89 -17.80 -5.56
CA TYR A 34 13.34 -17.66 -5.56
C TYR A 34 14.04 -18.53 -4.50
N GLY A 35 13.33 -19.40 -3.80
CA GLY A 35 13.89 -20.24 -2.77
C GLY A 35 14.25 -19.51 -1.48
N VAL A 36 13.65 -18.36 -1.21
CA VAL A 36 13.85 -17.60 0.03
C VAL A 36 13.02 -18.21 1.14
N GLU A 37 13.62 -18.40 2.31
CA GLU A 37 12.91 -18.77 3.53
C GLU A 37 12.11 -17.55 4.03
N VAL A 38 10.80 -17.70 4.25
CA VAL A 38 9.92 -16.61 4.70
C VAL A 38 9.40 -16.90 6.10
N VAL A 39 9.53 -15.90 6.96
CA VAL A 39 8.95 -15.86 8.31
C VAL A 39 7.93 -14.74 8.37
N ALA A 40 6.72 -15.03 8.82
CA ALA A 40 5.59 -14.10 8.80
C ALA A 40 5.26 -13.61 10.23
N LEU A 41 5.23 -12.29 10.44
CA LEU A 41 4.86 -11.68 11.71
C LEU A 41 3.54 -10.92 11.57
N ASP A 42 2.62 -11.08 12.51
CA ASP A 42 1.40 -10.27 12.61
C ASP A 42 0.87 -10.26 14.04
N LYS A 43 -0.07 -9.36 14.33
CA LYS A 43 -0.69 -9.20 15.66
C LYS A 43 -1.75 -10.26 15.99
N TYR A 44 -2.16 -11.09 15.01
CA TYR A 44 -3.18 -12.14 15.17
C TYR A 44 -2.76 -13.43 14.47
N GLU A 45 -3.24 -14.54 14.99
CA GLU A 45 -2.98 -15.86 14.43
C GLU A 45 -3.65 -16.06 13.06
N ASN A 46 -3.06 -16.91 12.25
CA ASN A 46 -3.59 -17.28 10.92
C ASN A 46 -3.79 -16.07 9.99
N ALA A 47 -2.92 -15.05 10.11
CA ALA A 47 -2.85 -14.00 9.12
C ALA A 47 -2.52 -14.57 7.73
N PRO A 48 -2.99 -13.97 6.62
CA PRO A 48 -2.88 -14.54 5.27
C PRO A 48 -1.51 -15.08 4.87
N ALA A 49 -0.42 -14.37 5.15
CA ALA A 49 0.93 -14.84 4.82
C ALA A 49 1.41 -15.97 5.73
N MET A 50 0.87 -16.10 6.95
CA MET A 50 1.23 -17.21 7.85
C MET A 50 0.82 -18.58 7.32
N HIS A 51 -0.21 -18.64 6.43
CA HIS A 51 -0.67 -19.90 5.83
C HIS A 51 0.37 -20.53 4.92
N ILE A 52 1.31 -19.75 4.40
CA ILE A 52 2.29 -20.20 3.40
C ILE A 52 3.73 -19.96 3.84
N ALA A 53 3.96 -19.19 4.88
CA ALA A 53 5.30 -18.96 5.41
C ALA A 53 5.91 -20.24 6.00
N HIS A 54 7.22 -20.32 6.04
CA HIS A 54 7.91 -21.47 6.66
C HIS A 54 7.79 -21.47 8.18
N ARG A 55 7.69 -20.29 8.79
CA ARG A 55 7.40 -20.07 10.22
C ARG A 55 6.61 -18.79 10.41
N SER A 56 6.00 -18.66 11.55
CA SER A 56 5.27 -17.44 11.93
C SER A 56 5.38 -17.14 13.41
N HIS A 57 5.29 -15.86 13.76
CA HIS A 57 5.21 -15.38 15.13
C HIS A 57 4.04 -14.40 15.28
N VAL A 58 3.32 -14.47 16.39
CA VAL A 58 2.22 -13.57 16.72
C VAL A 58 2.70 -12.54 17.74
N LEU A 59 2.80 -11.28 17.32
CA LEU A 59 3.20 -10.18 18.17
C LEU A 59 2.70 -8.84 17.61
N SER A 60 2.52 -7.86 18.47
CA SER A 60 2.23 -6.50 18.00
C SER A 60 3.46 -5.90 17.32
N MET A 61 3.31 -5.41 16.09
CA MET A 61 4.39 -4.70 15.41
C MET A 61 4.78 -3.38 16.10
N LEU A 62 3.92 -2.85 16.99
CA LEU A 62 4.20 -1.67 17.83
C LEU A 62 4.97 -2.02 19.12
N ASP A 63 5.07 -3.30 19.47
CA ASP A 63 5.96 -3.76 20.54
C ASP A 63 7.38 -3.90 19.99
N GLY A 64 8.13 -2.82 20.10
CA GLY A 64 9.46 -2.75 19.51
C GLY A 64 10.46 -3.73 20.12
N GLU A 65 10.34 -4.04 21.42
CA GLU A 65 11.25 -5.00 22.06
C GLU A 65 10.94 -6.43 21.63
N ALA A 66 9.66 -6.81 21.57
CA ALA A 66 9.27 -8.11 21.05
C ALA A 66 9.64 -8.27 19.57
N LEU A 67 9.41 -7.24 18.74
CA LEU A 67 9.80 -7.22 17.34
C LEU A 67 11.31 -7.43 17.17
N LYS A 68 12.11 -6.66 17.91
CA LYS A 68 13.58 -6.76 17.85
C LYS A 68 14.07 -8.13 18.33
N ALA A 69 13.47 -8.69 19.36
CA ALA A 69 13.83 -10.01 19.88
C ALA A 69 13.60 -11.12 18.84
N VAL A 70 12.43 -11.14 18.20
CA VAL A 70 12.09 -12.10 17.15
C VAL A 70 12.99 -11.94 15.93
N ILE A 71 13.28 -10.72 15.49
CA ILE A 71 14.19 -10.49 14.36
C ILE A 71 15.59 -11.00 14.67
N LYS A 72 16.10 -10.80 15.90
CA LYS A 72 17.39 -11.33 16.31
C LYS A 72 17.41 -12.85 16.41
N GLU A 73 16.36 -13.46 16.90
CA GLU A 73 16.21 -14.92 16.94
C GLU A 73 16.22 -15.53 15.54
N GLU A 74 15.43 -14.96 14.62
CA GLU A 74 15.34 -15.41 13.25
C GLU A 74 16.59 -15.07 12.42
N ASN A 75 17.30 -14.00 12.75
CA ASN A 75 18.49 -13.52 12.08
C ASN A 75 18.36 -13.51 10.54
N PRO A 76 17.41 -12.72 9.97
CA PRO A 76 17.12 -12.72 8.55
C PRO A 76 18.15 -11.94 7.72
N ASP A 77 18.22 -12.26 6.42
CA ASP A 77 18.93 -11.43 5.43
C ASP A 77 18.14 -10.16 5.08
N TYR A 78 16.80 -10.23 5.17
CA TYR A 78 15.90 -9.13 4.80
C TYR A 78 14.78 -8.95 5.82
N ILE A 79 14.55 -7.71 6.24
CA ILE A 79 13.39 -7.29 7.05
C ILE A 79 12.50 -6.47 6.14
N ILE A 80 11.25 -6.88 5.97
CA ILE A 80 10.33 -6.30 5.00
C ILE A 80 9.09 -5.77 5.72
N PRO A 81 9.01 -4.45 6.00
CA PRO A 81 7.82 -3.83 6.53
C PRO A 81 6.68 -3.86 5.51
N GLU A 82 5.53 -4.43 5.88
CA GLU A 82 4.32 -4.55 5.06
C GLU A 82 3.13 -3.76 5.63
N ILE A 83 3.30 -3.16 6.80
CA ILE A 83 2.27 -2.34 7.44
C ILE A 83 2.86 -1.03 7.95
N GLU A 84 2.02 0.02 8.04
CA GLU A 84 2.44 1.32 8.57
C GLU A 84 2.57 1.32 10.10
N ALA A 85 1.76 0.52 10.81
CA ALA A 85 1.74 0.51 12.27
C ALA A 85 2.85 -0.41 12.84
N ILE A 86 4.11 0.06 12.77
CA ILE A 86 5.30 -0.67 13.19
C ILE A 86 6.25 0.21 14.02
N ALA A 87 7.01 -0.38 14.94
CA ALA A 87 8.03 0.29 15.75
C ALA A 87 9.24 0.69 14.90
N THR A 88 9.15 1.82 14.21
CA THR A 88 10.16 2.30 13.25
C THR A 88 11.48 2.67 13.92
N ASP A 89 11.48 3.09 15.17
CA ASP A 89 12.67 3.32 15.98
C ASP A 89 13.52 2.05 16.10
N LYS A 90 12.88 0.90 16.29
CA LYS A 90 13.55 -0.40 16.36
C LYS A 90 14.05 -0.88 15.00
N LEU A 91 13.37 -0.57 13.93
CA LEU A 91 13.89 -0.83 12.58
C LEU A 91 15.17 -0.02 12.31
N ILE A 92 15.22 1.25 12.74
CA ILE A 92 16.41 2.09 12.64
C ILE A 92 17.57 1.54 13.50
N GLU A 93 17.28 1.03 14.72
CA GLU A 93 18.30 0.37 15.55
C GLU A 93 18.85 -0.88 14.85
N LEU A 94 17.98 -1.72 14.28
CA LEU A 94 18.37 -2.93 13.55
C LEU A 94 19.21 -2.63 12.31
N GLU A 95 18.87 -1.58 11.54
CA GLU A 95 19.73 -1.13 10.43
C GLU A 95 21.14 -0.71 10.91
N LYS A 96 21.23 0.00 12.03
CA LYS A 96 22.53 0.36 12.63
C LYS A 96 23.32 -0.86 13.13
N GLU A 97 22.62 -1.93 13.51
CA GLU A 97 23.21 -3.23 13.88
C GLU A 97 23.61 -4.07 12.66
N GLY A 98 23.33 -3.60 11.43
CA GLY A 98 23.73 -4.24 10.17
C GLY A 98 22.65 -5.11 9.51
N TYR A 99 21.42 -5.12 10.02
CA TYR A 99 20.28 -5.76 9.34
C TYR A 99 19.83 -4.95 8.13
N ASN A 100 19.33 -5.63 7.11
CA ASN A 100 18.84 -5.01 5.89
C ASN A 100 17.31 -4.84 5.93
N VAL A 101 16.86 -3.62 6.20
CA VAL A 101 15.44 -3.24 6.16
C VAL A 101 15.11 -2.71 4.77
N ILE A 102 14.04 -3.20 4.15
CA ILE A 102 13.69 -2.89 2.76
C ILE A 102 12.29 -2.29 2.64
N PRO A 103 12.18 -1.09 2.02
CA PRO A 103 13.24 -0.35 1.32
C PRO A 103 14.29 0.25 2.24
N THR A 104 13.92 0.94 3.31
CA THR A 104 14.78 1.40 4.43
C THR A 104 13.92 1.66 5.66
N ALA A 105 14.50 1.60 6.86
CA ALA A 105 13.79 1.97 8.08
C ALA A 105 13.37 3.46 8.06
N ASN A 106 14.18 4.32 7.45
CA ASN A 106 13.87 5.74 7.30
C ASN A 106 12.69 5.97 6.34
N ALA A 107 12.59 5.21 5.23
CA ALA A 107 11.43 5.27 4.33
C ALA A 107 10.15 4.90 5.09
N THR A 108 10.18 3.82 5.87
CA THR A 108 9.06 3.38 6.70
C THR A 108 8.67 4.46 7.74
N LEU A 109 9.65 5.07 8.41
CA LEU A 109 9.43 6.14 9.38
C LEU A 109 8.75 7.37 8.75
N LEU A 110 9.30 7.85 7.63
CA LEU A 110 8.79 9.05 6.97
C LEU A 110 7.38 8.87 6.40
N THR A 111 7.10 7.71 5.81
CA THR A 111 5.79 7.45 5.18
C THR A 111 4.70 7.11 6.20
N MET A 112 5.07 6.58 7.37
CA MET A 112 4.15 6.40 8.50
C MET A 112 3.70 7.75 9.10
N ASN A 113 4.52 8.79 8.98
CA ASN A 113 4.29 10.12 9.53
C ASN A 113 3.96 11.12 8.41
N ARG A 114 2.69 11.49 8.28
CA ARG A 114 2.23 12.47 7.25
C ARG A 114 2.97 13.79 7.30
N GLU A 115 3.44 14.24 8.47
CA GLU A 115 4.26 15.45 8.55
C GLU A 115 5.63 15.23 7.92
N GLY A 116 6.29 14.10 8.23
CA GLY A 116 7.60 13.78 7.68
C GLY A 116 7.59 13.73 6.16
N ILE A 117 6.66 12.95 5.59
CA ILE A 117 6.59 12.80 4.12
C ILE A 117 6.12 14.08 3.42
N ARG A 118 5.18 14.83 4.01
CA ARG A 118 4.69 16.09 3.44
C ARG A 118 5.77 17.16 3.40
N ARG A 119 6.55 17.31 4.48
CA ARG A 119 7.68 18.25 4.52
C ARG A 119 8.80 17.83 3.56
N LEU A 120 9.10 16.53 3.47
CA LEU A 120 10.06 16.03 2.49
C LEU A 120 9.62 16.40 1.08
N ALA A 121 8.39 16.13 0.71
CA ALA A 121 7.87 16.42 -0.64
C ALA A 121 7.84 17.92 -0.93
N ALA A 122 7.19 18.70 -0.08
CA ALA A 122 6.92 20.12 -0.36
C ALA A 122 8.10 21.04 -0.04
N GLU A 123 8.75 20.88 1.14
CA GLU A 123 9.74 21.83 1.63
C GLU A 123 11.17 21.45 1.21
N THR A 124 11.50 20.15 1.16
CA THR A 124 12.86 19.69 0.82
C THR A 124 13.01 19.51 -0.69
N LEU A 125 12.04 18.84 -1.33
CA LEU A 125 12.12 18.50 -2.74
C LEU A 125 11.41 19.52 -3.66
N GLY A 126 10.59 20.40 -3.09
CA GLY A 126 9.83 21.41 -3.85
C GLY A 126 8.80 20.80 -4.81
N LEU A 127 8.28 19.61 -4.51
CA LEU A 127 7.28 18.95 -5.34
C LEU A 127 5.92 19.66 -5.23
N PRO A 128 5.11 19.64 -6.29
CA PRO A 128 3.74 20.11 -6.22
C PRO A 128 2.93 19.30 -5.21
N THR A 129 2.37 19.93 -4.20
CA THR A 129 1.50 19.34 -3.19
C THR A 129 0.28 20.20 -2.97
N SER A 130 -0.79 19.67 -2.35
CA SER A 130 -1.85 20.52 -1.81
C SER A 130 -1.27 21.51 -0.79
N PRO A 131 -1.81 22.74 -0.68
CA PRO A 131 -1.49 23.64 0.45
C PRO A 131 -1.83 22.96 1.77
N TYR A 132 -1.01 23.12 2.80
CA TYR A 132 -1.24 22.44 4.08
C TYR A 132 -0.80 23.26 5.29
N ARG A 133 -1.37 22.90 6.46
CA ARG A 133 -0.93 23.35 7.79
C ARG A 133 -1.01 22.19 8.77
N PHE A 134 -0.09 22.18 9.73
CA PHE A 134 -0.16 21.25 10.87
C PHE A 134 -0.75 21.98 12.07
N ALA A 135 -1.53 21.25 12.87
CA ALA A 135 -2.12 21.76 14.10
C ALA A 135 -2.10 20.68 15.19
N GLN A 136 -1.76 21.08 16.41
CA GLN A 136 -1.72 20.20 17.57
C GLN A 136 -2.77 20.59 18.62
N THR A 137 -3.16 21.85 18.66
CA THR A 137 -4.22 22.36 19.54
C THR A 137 -5.44 22.76 18.72
N ARG A 138 -6.57 22.96 19.40
CA ARG A 138 -7.80 23.44 18.77
C ARG A 138 -7.61 24.82 18.16
N GLU A 139 -6.92 25.70 18.84
CA GLU A 139 -6.67 27.06 18.36
C GLU A 139 -5.81 27.06 17.10
N GLU A 140 -4.77 26.21 17.06
CA GLU A 140 -3.94 26.02 15.87
C GLU A 140 -4.75 25.44 14.71
N PHE A 141 -5.67 24.52 15.01
CA PHE A 141 -6.54 23.90 14.02
C PHE A 141 -7.51 24.91 13.40
N ASP A 142 -8.18 25.73 14.22
CA ASP A 142 -9.10 26.78 13.74
C ASP A 142 -8.36 27.76 12.82
N LYS A 143 -7.16 28.19 13.23
CA LYS A 143 -6.28 29.03 12.41
C LYS A 143 -5.84 28.34 11.12
N ALA A 144 -5.50 27.05 11.17
CA ALA A 144 -5.11 26.28 9.99
C ALA A 144 -6.27 26.19 8.98
N VAL A 145 -7.50 25.97 9.44
CA VAL A 145 -8.69 25.96 8.58
C VAL A 145 -8.95 27.35 7.97
N GLU A 146 -8.78 28.44 8.76
CA GLU A 146 -8.92 29.80 8.25
C GLU A 146 -7.88 30.12 7.15
N GLU A 147 -6.60 29.75 7.36
CA GLU A 147 -5.52 30.01 6.41
C GLU A 147 -5.64 29.16 5.13
N ILE A 148 -6.04 27.88 5.24
CA ILE A 148 -6.21 26.96 4.09
C ILE A 148 -7.49 27.29 3.33
N GLY A 149 -8.56 27.66 4.04
CA GLY A 149 -9.88 27.90 3.48
C GLY A 149 -10.73 26.63 3.34
N ILE A 150 -12.01 26.83 3.07
CA ILE A 150 -13.00 25.78 2.86
C ILE A 150 -13.34 25.70 1.36
N PRO A 151 -13.39 24.49 0.74
CA PRO A 151 -13.27 23.18 1.38
C PRO A 151 -11.82 22.77 1.68
N CYS A 152 -11.64 21.99 2.76
CA CYS A 152 -10.35 21.40 3.12
C CYS A 152 -10.51 19.98 3.70
N VAL A 153 -9.42 19.22 3.75
CA VAL A 153 -9.38 17.85 4.28
C VAL A 153 -8.54 17.84 5.55
N VAL A 154 -9.06 17.18 6.58
CA VAL A 154 -8.38 17.01 7.88
C VAL A 154 -8.01 15.55 8.03
N LYS A 155 -6.74 15.29 8.40
CA LYS A 155 -6.24 13.92 8.62
C LYS A 155 -5.38 13.90 9.88
N PRO A 156 -5.48 12.89 10.77
CA PRO A 156 -4.47 12.68 11.79
C PRO A 156 -3.09 12.45 11.16
N VAL A 157 -2.03 12.96 11.77
CA VAL A 157 -0.66 12.78 11.25
C VAL A 157 -0.25 11.31 11.25
N MET A 158 -0.68 10.55 12.25
CA MET A 158 -0.39 9.12 12.40
C MET A 158 -1.65 8.28 12.17
N SER A 159 -2.08 8.14 10.91
CA SER A 159 -3.19 7.28 10.52
C SER A 159 -3.02 6.76 9.09
N SER A 160 -3.73 5.71 8.72
CA SER A 160 -3.78 5.15 7.37
C SER A 160 -5.20 4.74 6.99
N SER A 161 -5.43 4.42 5.72
CA SER A 161 -6.72 3.93 5.20
C SER A 161 -7.92 4.82 5.57
N GLY A 162 -7.74 6.15 5.53
CA GLY A 162 -8.82 7.10 5.79
C GLY A 162 -9.28 7.21 7.26
N HIS A 163 -8.69 6.46 8.20
CA HIS A 163 -9.10 6.54 9.61
C HIS A 163 -8.87 7.93 10.21
N GLY A 164 -9.94 8.52 10.77
CA GLY A 164 -9.91 9.85 11.34
C GLY A 164 -9.89 11.00 10.30
N GLN A 165 -9.97 10.68 9.01
CA GLN A 165 -10.05 11.66 7.94
C GLN A 165 -11.47 12.20 7.81
N SER A 166 -11.58 13.51 7.53
CA SER A 166 -12.85 14.16 7.20
C SER A 166 -12.64 15.35 6.27
N THR A 167 -13.69 15.68 5.52
CA THR A 167 -13.70 16.88 4.66
C THR A 167 -14.57 17.96 5.29
N ILE A 168 -14.02 19.14 5.50
CA ILE A 168 -14.76 20.33 5.91
C ILE A 168 -15.27 21.00 4.64
N LYS A 169 -16.58 20.96 4.43
CA LYS A 169 -17.26 21.60 3.29
C LYS A 169 -17.92 22.93 3.68
N ARG A 170 -18.22 23.10 4.96
CA ARG A 170 -18.89 24.27 5.54
C ARG A 170 -18.34 24.53 6.94
N VAL A 171 -18.53 25.73 7.45
CA VAL A 171 -18.07 26.13 8.79
C VAL A 171 -18.63 25.22 9.89
N GLU A 172 -19.85 24.73 9.74
CA GLU A 172 -20.51 23.83 10.68
C GLU A 172 -19.84 22.46 10.79
N ASP A 173 -19.01 22.09 9.82
CA ASP A 173 -18.30 20.80 9.82
C ASP A 173 -17.02 20.82 10.67
N ILE A 174 -16.53 22.00 11.09
CA ILE A 174 -15.22 22.20 11.74
C ILE A 174 -15.14 21.41 13.07
N ASP A 175 -16.13 21.56 13.94
CA ASP A 175 -16.12 20.87 15.25
C ASP A 175 -16.15 19.36 15.10
N LYS A 176 -16.97 18.88 14.18
CA LYS A 176 -17.07 17.46 13.88
C LYS A 176 -15.75 16.91 13.31
N ALA A 177 -15.11 17.64 12.39
CA ALA A 177 -13.84 17.24 11.79
C ALA A 177 -12.72 17.16 12.82
N TRP A 178 -12.64 18.11 13.75
CA TRP A 178 -11.71 18.04 14.88
C TRP A 178 -11.94 16.80 15.73
N THR A 179 -13.18 16.55 16.16
CA THR A 179 -13.53 15.39 16.98
C THR A 179 -13.15 14.06 16.30
N ILE A 180 -13.55 13.88 15.02
CA ILE A 180 -13.22 12.67 14.24
C ILE A 180 -11.70 12.47 14.17
N SER A 181 -10.94 13.56 13.94
CA SER A 181 -9.49 13.47 13.82
C SER A 181 -8.77 13.06 15.12
N GLN A 182 -9.36 13.42 16.29
CA GLN A 182 -8.82 13.04 17.59
C GLN A 182 -9.11 11.59 17.96
N GLU A 183 -10.25 11.05 17.52
CA GLU A 183 -10.66 9.66 17.78
C GLU A 183 -9.97 8.66 16.83
N GLY A 184 -9.60 9.09 15.62
CA GLY A 184 -9.05 8.21 14.57
C GLY A 184 -7.53 8.01 14.57
N GLY A 185 -6.78 8.69 15.46
CA GLY A 185 -5.32 8.59 15.53
C GLY A 185 -4.83 7.26 16.12
N ARG A 186 -3.91 6.56 15.45
CA ARG A 186 -3.36 5.27 15.90
C ARG A 186 -2.29 5.37 17.00
N ALA A 187 -1.59 6.48 17.09
CA ALA A 187 -0.53 6.72 18.07
C ALA A 187 -0.58 8.17 18.54
N GLY A 188 -1.23 8.38 19.62
CA GLY A 188 -1.30 9.55 20.50
C GLY A 188 -0.93 10.91 19.94
N SER A 189 -1.09 11.95 20.31
CA SER A 189 -0.70 13.36 20.24
C SER A 189 -1.72 14.30 19.61
N GLY A 190 -2.81 13.85 19.05
CA GLY A 190 -3.84 14.77 18.54
C GLY A 190 -3.38 15.69 17.39
N LYS A 191 -2.16 15.54 16.87
CA LYS A 191 -1.65 16.35 15.77
C LYS A 191 -2.33 15.98 14.46
N VAL A 192 -2.79 16.99 13.73
CA VAL A 192 -3.47 16.85 12.45
C VAL A 192 -2.78 17.64 11.35
N ILE A 193 -3.02 17.24 10.12
CA ILE A 193 -2.76 18.05 8.93
C ILE A 193 -4.10 18.53 8.38
N VAL A 194 -4.18 19.83 8.06
CA VAL A 194 -5.27 20.46 7.30
C VAL A 194 -4.75 20.72 5.90
N GLU A 195 -5.33 20.09 4.89
CA GLU A 195 -4.92 20.19 3.50
C GLU A 195 -5.99 20.87 2.66
N GLY A 196 -5.58 21.75 1.76
CA GLY A 196 -6.49 22.33 0.76
C GLY A 196 -7.11 21.23 -0.10
N PHE A 197 -8.40 21.36 -0.36
CA PHE A 197 -9.11 20.41 -1.23
C PHE A 197 -8.60 20.54 -2.67
N VAL A 198 -8.07 19.46 -3.21
CA VAL A 198 -7.60 19.39 -4.59
C VAL A 198 -8.76 18.96 -5.50
N THR A 199 -9.08 19.80 -6.49
CA THR A 199 -9.99 19.40 -7.57
C THR A 199 -9.16 18.73 -8.66
N PHE A 200 -9.41 17.48 -8.93
CA PHE A 200 -8.68 16.68 -9.93
C PHE A 200 -9.65 15.98 -10.89
N ASP A 201 -9.16 15.58 -12.04
CA ASP A 201 -9.91 14.81 -13.03
C ASP A 201 -9.91 13.31 -12.65
N TYR A 202 -8.76 12.81 -12.19
CA TYR A 202 -8.58 11.46 -11.68
C TYR A 202 -7.36 11.36 -10.75
N GLU A 203 -7.34 10.30 -9.97
CA GLU A 203 -6.24 9.91 -9.10
C GLU A 203 -5.55 8.67 -9.68
N ILE A 204 -4.23 8.60 -9.55
CA ILE A 204 -3.44 7.45 -9.95
C ILE A 204 -2.53 6.97 -8.83
N THR A 205 -2.20 5.68 -8.87
CA THR A 205 -1.01 5.14 -8.25
C THR A 205 0.03 4.86 -9.32
N LEU A 206 1.19 5.53 -9.24
CA LEU A 206 2.34 5.20 -10.07
C LEU A 206 3.25 4.25 -9.30
N LEU A 207 3.14 2.96 -9.60
CA LEU A 207 4.01 1.95 -9.03
C LEU A 207 5.44 2.15 -9.55
N THR A 208 6.35 2.46 -8.63
CA THR A 208 7.73 2.85 -8.90
C THR A 208 8.66 1.86 -8.25
N VAL A 209 9.49 1.18 -9.03
CA VAL A 209 10.39 0.14 -8.54
C VAL A 209 11.82 0.63 -8.58
N ARG A 210 12.46 0.74 -7.41
CA ARG A 210 13.90 1.01 -7.31
C ARG A 210 14.66 -0.29 -7.19
N HIS A 211 15.63 -0.52 -8.06
CA HIS A 211 16.40 -1.76 -8.13
C HIS A 211 17.87 -1.52 -8.49
N CYS A 212 18.69 -2.55 -8.47
CA CYS A 212 20.13 -2.45 -8.64
C CYS A 212 20.60 -1.83 -9.98
N ALA A 213 19.72 -1.79 -11.01
CA ALA A 213 20.04 -1.20 -12.31
C ALA A 213 19.37 0.16 -12.55
N GLY A 214 18.59 0.68 -11.57
CA GLY A 214 17.92 1.99 -11.72
C GLY A 214 16.51 2.03 -11.13
N THR A 215 15.64 2.77 -11.78
CA THR A 215 14.22 2.90 -11.41
C THR A 215 13.36 2.54 -12.62
N THR A 216 12.35 1.70 -12.41
CA THR A 216 11.35 1.32 -13.40
C THR A 216 9.98 1.84 -12.95
N PHE A 217 9.27 2.51 -13.86
CA PHE A 217 7.89 2.94 -13.66
C PHE A 217 6.97 1.96 -14.38
N LEU A 218 5.88 1.58 -13.72
CA LEU A 218 4.84 0.77 -14.35
C LEU A 218 3.82 1.67 -15.07
N GLN A 219 3.00 1.08 -15.93
CA GLN A 219 1.84 1.80 -16.48
C GLN A 219 0.99 2.36 -15.35
N PRO A 220 0.52 3.62 -15.44
CA PRO A 220 -0.27 4.25 -14.39
C PRO A 220 -1.51 3.41 -14.04
N VAL A 221 -1.76 3.25 -12.76
CA VAL A 221 -2.94 2.56 -12.24
C VAL A 221 -3.97 3.60 -11.83
N GLY A 222 -5.11 3.62 -12.52
CA GLY A 222 -6.29 4.36 -12.08
C GLY A 222 -7.03 3.56 -11.01
N HIS A 223 -7.69 4.24 -10.07
CA HIS A 223 -8.42 3.55 -9.01
C HIS A 223 -9.63 4.35 -8.52
N HIS A 224 -10.51 3.63 -7.86
CA HIS A 224 -11.66 4.18 -7.16
C HIS A 224 -11.65 3.75 -5.71
N GLN A 225 -11.76 4.73 -4.81
CA GLN A 225 -11.86 4.53 -3.37
C GLN A 225 -13.24 5.00 -2.87
N VAL A 226 -13.72 4.37 -1.81
CA VAL A 226 -14.91 4.81 -1.08
C VAL A 226 -14.51 4.99 0.38
N ASP A 227 -14.67 6.20 0.89
CA ASP A 227 -14.26 6.58 2.25
C ASP A 227 -12.78 6.26 2.57
N GLY A 228 -11.90 6.39 1.56
CA GLY A 228 -10.49 6.09 1.68
C GLY A 228 -10.15 4.59 1.65
N ASP A 229 -11.11 3.71 1.38
CA ASP A 229 -10.89 2.28 1.20
C ASP A 229 -10.93 1.90 -0.28
N TYR A 230 -9.92 1.15 -0.72
CA TYR A 230 -9.79 0.65 -2.09
C TYR A 230 -10.97 -0.22 -2.50
N ARG A 231 -11.57 0.06 -3.65
CA ARG A 231 -12.70 -0.71 -4.21
C ARG A 231 -12.37 -1.36 -5.53
N GLU A 232 -11.76 -0.62 -6.43
CA GLU A 232 -11.36 -1.12 -7.74
C GLU A 232 -10.15 -0.35 -8.28
N SER A 233 -9.39 -0.99 -9.14
CA SER A 233 -8.33 -0.35 -9.91
C SER A 233 -8.29 -0.90 -11.33
N TRP A 234 -7.67 -0.16 -12.22
CA TRP A 234 -7.50 -0.54 -13.62
C TRP A 234 -6.16 -0.06 -14.15
N GLN A 235 -5.68 -0.73 -15.18
CA GLN A 235 -4.42 -0.43 -15.85
C GLN A 235 -4.55 -0.70 -17.34
N PRO A 236 -4.09 0.26 -18.19
CA PRO A 236 -3.50 1.53 -17.83
C PRO A 236 -4.56 2.60 -17.56
N GLN A 237 -4.26 3.56 -16.70
CA GLN A 237 -4.99 4.83 -16.70
C GLN A 237 -4.51 5.67 -17.89
N ALA A 238 -5.44 6.10 -18.72
CA ALA A 238 -5.10 6.99 -19.83
C ALA A 238 -4.65 8.36 -19.31
N MET A 239 -3.49 8.82 -19.78
CA MET A 239 -2.87 10.09 -19.43
C MET A 239 -2.19 10.70 -20.66
N SER A 240 -2.00 12.02 -20.67
CA SER A 240 -1.13 12.66 -21.66
C SER A 240 0.33 12.31 -21.41
N GLU A 241 1.18 12.39 -22.45
CA GLU A 241 2.63 12.17 -22.30
C GLU A 241 3.26 13.17 -21.33
N ASP A 242 2.78 14.42 -21.31
CA ASP A 242 3.25 15.47 -20.39
C ASP A 242 2.90 15.13 -18.94
N ALA A 243 1.68 14.66 -18.68
CA ALA A 243 1.26 14.24 -17.33
C ALA A 243 2.04 12.99 -16.86
N ILE A 244 2.28 12.02 -17.74
CA ILE A 244 3.13 10.84 -17.44
C ILE A 244 4.53 11.29 -17.05
N GLY A 245 5.18 12.14 -17.87
CA GLY A 245 6.53 12.62 -17.59
C GLY A 245 6.64 13.37 -16.26
N LYS A 246 5.64 14.19 -15.90
CA LYS A 246 5.58 14.87 -14.60
C LYS A 246 5.35 13.87 -13.45
N ALA A 247 4.48 12.90 -13.63
CA ALA A 247 4.22 11.85 -12.64
C ALA A 247 5.50 11.04 -12.34
N GLU A 248 6.22 10.61 -13.36
CA GLU A 248 7.49 9.90 -13.23
C GLU A 248 8.56 10.76 -12.56
N ALA A 249 8.66 12.04 -12.90
CA ALA A 249 9.61 12.97 -12.27
C ALA A 249 9.34 13.12 -10.76
N ILE A 250 8.07 13.31 -10.36
CA ILE A 250 7.65 13.38 -8.96
C ILE A 250 7.97 12.06 -8.24
N ALA A 251 7.54 10.93 -8.83
CA ALA A 251 7.76 9.61 -8.24
C ALA A 251 9.25 9.28 -8.09
N LYS A 252 10.06 9.64 -9.09
CA LYS A 252 11.52 9.47 -9.01
C LYS A 252 12.11 10.30 -7.87
N ALA A 253 11.77 11.57 -7.78
CA ALA A 253 12.32 12.48 -6.77
C ALA A 253 12.00 12.00 -5.35
N ILE A 254 10.74 11.63 -5.06
CA ILE A 254 10.34 11.20 -3.73
C ILE A 254 10.95 9.85 -3.36
N THR A 255 10.98 8.88 -4.29
CA THR A 255 11.53 7.55 -4.01
C THR A 255 13.05 7.55 -3.91
N ASP A 256 13.75 8.42 -4.67
CA ASP A 256 15.19 8.63 -4.51
C ASP A 256 15.54 9.20 -3.13
N ALA A 257 14.76 10.15 -2.62
CA ALA A 257 14.95 10.73 -1.30
C ALA A 257 14.64 9.73 -0.16
N LEU A 258 13.68 8.83 -0.34
CA LEU A 258 13.39 7.75 0.61
C LEU A 258 14.48 6.68 0.63
N GLY A 259 15.12 6.44 -0.50
CA GLY A 259 16.23 5.49 -0.62
C GLY A 259 15.81 4.03 -0.62
N GLY A 260 16.82 3.14 -0.63
CA GLY A 260 16.61 1.69 -0.66
C GLY A 260 16.14 1.12 -1.99
N TYR A 261 15.97 -0.20 -2.04
CA TYR A 261 15.42 -0.94 -3.18
C TYR A 261 14.07 -1.53 -2.78
N GLY A 262 13.14 -1.62 -3.73
CA GLY A 262 11.80 -2.13 -3.49
C GLY A 262 10.80 -1.41 -4.38
N ILE A 263 9.52 -1.74 -4.19
CA ILE A 263 8.43 -1.05 -4.86
C ILE A 263 7.86 0.06 -3.96
N PHE A 264 7.42 1.13 -4.61
CA PHE A 264 6.75 2.25 -3.97
C PHE A 264 5.46 2.53 -4.71
N GLY A 265 4.34 2.62 -3.99
CA GLY A 265 3.08 3.11 -4.51
C GLY A 265 3.01 4.62 -4.34
N VAL A 266 3.19 5.39 -5.42
CA VAL A 266 3.14 6.86 -5.39
C VAL A 266 1.77 7.32 -5.84
N GLU A 267 0.99 7.90 -4.94
CA GLU A 267 -0.35 8.42 -5.23
C GLU A 267 -0.29 9.86 -5.68
N LEU A 268 -0.95 10.17 -6.79
CA LEU A 268 -0.89 11.45 -7.47
C LEU A 268 -2.29 11.87 -7.94
N PHE A 269 -2.62 13.14 -7.72
CA PHE A 269 -3.79 13.77 -8.32
C PHE A 269 -3.42 14.37 -9.68
N VAL A 270 -4.29 14.19 -10.66
CA VAL A 270 -4.06 14.68 -12.03
C VAL A 270 -5.22 15.57 -12.47
N LYS A 271 -4.89 16.76 -12.99
CA LYS A 271 -5.84 17.70 -13.57
C LYS A 271 -5.30 18.26 -14.87
N GLY A 272 -5.85 17.81 -16.00
CA GLY A 272 -5.23 18.05 -17.29
C GLY A 272 -3.81 17.49 -17.31
N ASP A 273 -2.82 18.37 -17.53
CA ASP A 273 -1.39 18.02 -17.48
C ASP A 273 -0.73 18.34 -16.11
N ASP A 274 -1.47 18.87 -15.17
CA ASP A 274 -0.93 19.15 -13.84
C ASP A 274 -1.00 17.90 -12.96
N VAL A 275 0.13 17.61 -12.28
CA VAL A 275 0.29 16.44 -11.42
C VAL A 275 0.70 16.91 -10.03
N ILE A 276 -0.01 16.47 -9.00
CA ILE A 276 0.16 16.88 -7.61
C ILE A 276 0.44 15.64 -6.76
N PHE A 277 1.51 15.67 -5.97
CA PHE A 277 1.84 14.60 -5.03
C PHE A 277 0.81 14.54 -3.89
N SER A 278 0.27 13.34 -3.66
CA SER A 278 -0.64 13.04 -2.56
C SER A 278 0.06 12.29 -1.43
N GLU A 279 0.45 11.04 -1.68
CA GLU A 279 1.05 10.14 -0.67
C GLU A 279 2.03 9.15 -1.34
N VAL A 280 2.84 8.46 -0.54
CA VAL A 280 3.68 7.36 -1.01
C VAL A 280 3.75 6.25 0.04
N SER A 281 3.59 5.01 -0.42
CA SER A 281 3.76 3.80 0.39
C SER A 281 5.05 3.08 -0.04
N PRO A 282 6.00 2.80 0.87
CA PRO A 282 7.27 2.14 0.54
C PRO A 282 7.12 0.61 0.54
N ARG A 283 6.10 0.11 -0.12
CA ARG A 283 5.67 -1.29 -0.17
C ARG A 283 4.69 -1.50 -1.32
N PRO A 284 4.32 -2.76 -1.65
CA PRO A 284 3.20 -3.03 -2.56
C PRO A 284 1.93 -2.29 -2.14
N HIS A 285 1.14 -1.89 -3.11
CA HIS A 285 -0.04 -1.05 -2.93
C HIS A 285 -1.32 -1.80 -3.31
N ASP A 286 -2.40 -1.63 -2.54
CA ASP A 286 -3.68 -2.30 -2.80
C ASP A 286 -4.16 -2.14 -4.26
N THR A 287 -3.98 -0.94 -4.82
CA THR A 287 -4.36 -0.64 -6.21
C THR A 287 -3.53 -1.42 -7.23
N GLY A 288 -2.32 -1.81 -6.85
CA GLY A 288 -1.39 -2.57 -7.70
C GLY A 288 -1.75 -4.05 -7.85
N MET A 289 -2.76 -4.56 -7.14
CA MET A 289 -3.23 -5.95 -7.33
C MET A 289 -3.64 -6.24 -8.78
N VAL A 290 -4.04 -5.24 -9.56
CA VAL A 290 -4.32 -5.38 -11.00
C VAL A 290 -3.12 -5.92 -11.77
N THR A 291 -1.90 -5.67 -11.30
CA THR A 291 -0.65 -6.13 -11.94
C THR A 291 -0.50 -7.65 -11.92
N MET A 292 -1.26 -8.37 -11.08
CA MET A 292 -1.26 -9.84 -11.09
C MET A 292 -1.85 -10.44 -12.36
N ILE A 293 -2.52 -9.64 -13.20
CA ILE A 293 -3.13 -10.12 -14.44
C ILE A 293 -2.75 -9.25 -15.66
N SER A 294 -2.38 -7.98 -15.45
CA SER A 294 -2.12 -7.02 -16.52
C SER A 294 -0.72 -7.11 -17.14
N GLN A 295 0.23 -7.77 -16.48
CA GLN A 295 1.64 -7.79 -16.88
C GLN A 295 2.33 -9.11 -16.51
N ASP A 296 3.52 -9.32 -17.07
CA ASP A 296 4.27 -10.58 -16.90
C ASP A 296 4.86 -10.76 -15.49
N MET A 297 5.01 -9.67 -14.76
CA MET A 297 5.55 -9.66 -13.41
C MET A 297 4.72 -8.71 -12.54
N SER A 298 4.01 -9.26 -11.57
CA SER A 298 3.20 -8.46 -10.63
C SER A 298 4.05 -7.49 -9.80
N GLU A 299 3.42 -6.50 -9.19
CA GLU A 299 4.10 -5.61 -8.24
C GLU A 299 4.84 -6.38 -7.14
N PHE A 300 4.30 -7.51 -6.72
CA PHE A 300 4.91 -8.40 -5.71
C PHE A 300 6.17 -9.09 -6.24
N GLY A 301 6.13 -9.57 -7.47
CA GLY A 301 7.29 -10.16 -8.15
C GLY A 301 8.40 -9.13 -8.39
N LEU A 302 8.02 -7.91 -8.76
CA LEU A 302 8.95 -6.79 -8.92
C LEU A 302 9.57 -6.39 -7.58
N HIS A 303 8.76 -6.33 -6.51
CA HIS A 303 9.25 -6.08 -5.15
C HIS A 303 10.24 -7.14 -4.70
N ALA A 304 9.90 -8.42 -4.87
CA ALA A 304 10.80 -9.53 -4.55
C ALA A 304 12.13 -9.46 -5.32
N ARG A 305 12.11 -9.14 -6.63
CA ARG A 305 13.34 -8.94 -7.40
C ARG A 305 14.18 -7.78 -6.89
N ALA A 306 13.56 -6.66 -6.58
CA ALA A 306 14.25 -5.50 -6.04
C ALA A 306 14.91 -5.80 -4.70
N ILE A 307 14.18 -6.46 -3.77
CA ILE A 307 14.69 -6.91 -2.47
C ILE A 307 15.93 -7.79 -2.62
N LEU A 308 15.88 -8.72 -3.57
CA LEU A 308 16.96 -9.68 -3.80
C LEU A 308 18.15 -9.09 -4.59
N GLY A 309 18.12 -7.81 -4.94
CA GLY A 309 19.15 -7.15 -5.73
C GLY A 309 19.24 -7.67 -7.16
N LEU A 310 18.15 -8.22 -7.69
CA LEU A 310 18.06 -8.71 -9.06
C LEU A 310 17.68 -7.58 -10.02
N PRO A 311 18.13 -7.64 -11.28
CA PRO A 311 17.77 -6.63 -12.28
C PRO A 311 16.30 -6.76 -12.68
N ILE A 312 15.68 -5.63 -12.98
CA ILE A 312 14.35 -5.56 -13.56
C ILE A 312 14.52 -5.02 -14.98
N PRO A 313 14.44 -5.88 -15.99
CA PRO A 313 14.34 -5.44 -17.39
C PRO A 313 12.95 -4.85 -17.65
N ASP A 314 12.65 -4.57 -18.92
CA ASP A 314 11.32 -4.10 -19.30
C ASP A 314 10.23 -5.05 -18.81
N VAL A 315 9.19 -4.47 -18.22
CA VAL A 315 8.00 -5.20 -17.77
C VAL A 315 7.02 -5.27 -18.95
N LYS A 316 6.68 -6.49 -19.36
CA LYS A 316 5.75 -6.70 -20.47
C LYS A 316 4.31 -6.50 -20.01
N PHE A 317 3.66 -5.49 -20.52
CA PHE A 317 2.24 -5.27 -20.34
C PHE A 317 1.43 -6.17 -21.28
N TYR A 318 0.42 -6.88 -20.76
CA TYR A 318 -0.40 -7.80 -21.53
C TYR A 318 -1.62 -7.13 -22.16
N GLY A 319 -2.19 -6.13 -21.49
CA GLY A 319 -3.35 -5.41 -21.98
C GLY A 319 -4.24 -4.85 -20.86
N PRO A 320 -5.30 -4.14 -21.26
CA PRO A 320 -6.22 -3.51 -20.33
C PRO A 320 -6.80 -4.51 -19.34
N SER A 321 -6.73 -4.14 -18.07
CA SER A 321 -7.11 -5.03 -16.96
C SER A 321 -7.74 -4.23 -15.82
N ALA A 322 -8.52 -4.90 -15.00
CA ALA A 322 -9.11 -4.32 -13.81
C ALA A 322 -9.04 -5.28 -12.62
N SER A 323 -9.08 -4.73 -11.43
CA SER A 323 -9.24 -5.47 -10.19
C SER A 323 -10.38 -4.89 -9.37
N LYS A 324 -11.16 -5.76 -8.71
CA LYS A 324 -12.28 -5.37 -7.85
C LYS A 324 -12.19 -6.08 -6.52
N ALA A 325 -12.14 -5.29 -5.44
CA ALA A 325 -12.07 -5.82 -4.08
C ALA A 325 -13.38 -6.56 -3.70
N ILE A 326 -13.24 -7.74 -3.11
CA ILE A 326 -14.36 -8.46 -2.50
C ILE A 326 -14.45 -7.98 -1.06
N VAL A 327 -15.48 -7.18 -0.79
CA VAL A 327 -15.70 -6.56 0.52
C VAL A 327 -16.94 -7.17 1.16
N VAL A 328 -16.83 -7.53 2.43
CA VAL A 328 -17.92 -8.13 3.21
C VAL A 328 -18.07 -7.37 4.52
N GLU A 329 -19.32 -7.15 4.92
CA GLU A 329 -19.67 -6.58 6.21
C GLU A 329 -20.27 -7.67 7.10
N GLY A 330 -19.86 -7.71 8.36
CA GLY A 330 -20.35 -8.67 9.33
C GLY A 330 -19.39 -8.94 10.47
N ASN A 331 -19.77 -9.88 11.34
CA ASN A 331 -18.94 -10.35 12.44
C ASN A 331 -19.04 -11.87 12.52
N THR A 332 -18.05 -12.57 11.98
CA THR A 332 -18.00 -14.03 11.95
C THR A 332 -16.57 -14.55 11.79
N LYS A 333 -16.32 -15.74 12.32
CA LYS A 333 -15.11 -16.53 12.07
C LYS A 333 -15.33 -17.62 11.01
N GLU A 334 -16.56 -17.74 10.48
CA GLU A 334 -16.88 -18.73 9.48
C GLU A 334 -17.68 -18.11 8.34
N TYR A 335 -17.10 -18.14 7.13
CA TYR A 335 -17.73 -17.64 5.92
C TYR A 335 -17.34 -18.50 4.72
N GLU A 336 -18.19 -18.53 3.70
CA GLU A 336 -17.99 -19.32 2.50
C GLU A 336 -18.18 -18.46 1.26
N PHE A 337 -17.30 -18.67 0.26
CA PHE A 337 -17.48 -18.12 -1.08
C PHE A 337 -18.27 -19.12 -1.94
N CYS A 338 -19.37 -18.67 -2.48
CA CYS A 338 -20.30 -19.50 -3.28
C CYS A 338 -20.37 -19.02 -4.72
N ASN A 339 -20.92 -19.87 -5.62
CA ASN A 339 -21.08 -19.60 -7.05
C ASN A 339 -19.76 -19.38 -7.82
N LEU A 340 -18.65 -19.94 -7.36
CA LEU A 340 -17.34 -19.74 -7.96
C LEU A 340 -17.27 -20.20 -9.43
N GLU A 341 -17.97 -21.27 -9.77
CA GLU A 341 -18.12 -21.74 -11.14
C GLU A 341 -18.72 -20.69 -12.07
N LYS A 342 -19.73 -19.97 -11.61
CA LYS A 342 -20.38 -18.88 -12.38
C LYS A 342 -19.49 -17.64 -12.53
N VAL A 343 -18.69 -17.35 -11.49
CA VAL A 343 -17.74 -16.24 -11.52
C VAL A 343 -16.63 -16.50 -12.53
N LEU A 344 -16.16 -17.74 -12.62
CA LEU A 344 -15.02 -18.15 -13.45
C LEU A 344 -15.43 -18.64 -14.85
N GLU A 345 -16.71 -18.64 -15.22
CA GLU A 345 -17.19 -18.97 -16.57
C GLU A 345 -16.69 -17.98 -17.64
N GLU A 346 -16.47 -16.71 -17.25
CA GLU A 346 -16.09 -15.66 -18.19
C GLU A 346 -14.57 -15.68 -18.42
N PRO A 347 -14.10 -15.83 -19.69
CA PRO A 347 -12.67 -15.85 -19.99
C PRO A 347 -11.96 -14.57 -19.54
N GLY A 348 -10.73 -14.72 -19.01
CA GLY A 348 -9.93 -13.60 -18.54
C GLY A 348 -10.29 -13.13 -17.12
N VAL A 349 -11.15 -13.84 -16.41
CA VAL A 349 -11.44 -13.60 -14.98
C VAL A 349 -10.61 -14.52 -14.10
N GLN A 350 -10.05 -13.97 -13.04
CA GLN A 350 -9.35 -14.69 -11.96
C GLN A 350 -9.82 -14.18 -10.60
N ILE A 351 -9.66 -15.00 -9.55
CA ILE A 351 -9.97 -14.63 -8.17
C ILE A 351 -8.74 -14.90 -7.30
N ARG A 352 -8.54 -14.05 -6.30
CA ARG A 352 -7.62 -14.29 -5.18
C ARG A 352 -8.40 -14.16 -3.88
N PHE A 353 -8.43 -15.21 -3.08
CA PHE A 353 -8.94 -15.16 -1.70
C PHE A 353 -7.79 -14.93 -0.73
N PHE A 354 -7.95 -13.95 0.13
CA PHE A 354 -6.87 -13.56 1.04
C PHE A 354 -6.66 -14.58 2.16
N GLY A 355 -7.74 -15.25 2.59
CA GLY A 355 -7.68 -16.22 3.68
C GLY A 355 -7.67 -15.55 5.05
N LYS A 356 -8.33 -14.40 5.21
CA LYS A 356 -8.47 -13.77 6.52
C LYS A 356 -9.29 -14.66 7.46
N PRO A 357 -8.86 -14.85 8.74
CA PRO A 357 -9.48 -15.83 9.64
C PRO A 357 -10.87 -15.43 10.14
N GLU A 358 -11.22 -14.16 10.00
CA GLU A 358 -12.52 -13.64 10.44
C GLU A 358 -12.95 -12.42 9.63
N ILE A 359 -14.23 -12.14 9.62
CA ILE A 359 -14.82 -10.86 9.24
C ILE A 359 -15.20 -10.15 10.53
N ALA A 360 -14.66 -8.94 10.72
CA ALA A 360 -14.98 -8.06 11.84
C ALA A 360 -15.29 -6.68 11.26
N GLY A 361 -16.57 -6.29 11.26
CA GLY A 361 -17.06 -5.09 10.62
C GLY A 361 -16.92 -5.15 9.10
N HIS A 362 -16.33 -4.13 8.50
CA HIS A 362 -16.05 -4.01 7.08
C HIS A 362 -14.68 -4.61 6.74
N ARG A 363 -14.62 -5.62 5.86
CA ARG A 363 -13.37 -6.30 5.58
C ARG A 363 -13.23 -6.76 4.12
N ARG A 364 -12.11 -6.45 3.49
CA ARG A 364 -11.73 -7.01 2.20
C ARG A 364 -11.23 -8.44 2.40
N VAL A 365 -11.84 -9.41 1.69
CA VAL A 365 -11.57 -10.85 1.85
C VAL A 365 -10.99 -11.48 0.58
N GLY A 366 -10.94 -10.73 -0.51
CA GLY A 366 -10.40 -11.20 -1.77
C GLY A 366 -10.40 -10.10 -2.83
N VAL A 367 -9.97 -10.45 -4.03
CA VAL A 367 -9.99 -9.60 -5.22
C VAL A 367 -10.36 -10.41 -6.45
N ILE A 368 -11.21 -9.83 -7.31
CA ILE A 368 -11.47 -10.32 -8.65
C ILE A 368 -10.59 -9.53 -9.61
N LEU A 369 -9.95 -10.24 -10.53
CA LEU A 369 -9.10 -9.70 -11.58
C LEU A 369 -9.72 -10.01 -12.93
N ALA A 370 -9.70 -9.05 -13.85
CA ALA A 370 -10.26 -9.24 -15.19
C ALA A 370 -9.40 -8.58 -16.26
N THR A 371 -9.32 -9.21 -17.44
CA THR A 371 -8.71 -8.65 -18.64
C THR A 371 -9.75 -8.50 -19.74
N ASP A 372 -9.61 -7.46 -20.58
CA ASP A 372 -10.45 -7.24 -21.76
C ASP A 372 -9.68 -6.43 -22.81
N ASP A 373 -10.30 -6.19 -23.98
CA ASP A 373 -9.73 -5.37 -25.05
C ASP A 373 -9.69 -3.86 -24.69
N SER A 374 -10.44 -3.45 -23.68
CA SER A 374 -10.48 -2.07 -23.16
C SER A 374 -10.59 -2.03 -21.65
N VAL A 375 -10.12 -0.93 -21.05
CA VAL A 375 -10.24 -0.69 -19.61
C VAL A 375 -11.71 -0.74 -19.16
N ALA A 376 -12.61 -0.07 -19.89
CA ALA A 376 -14.04 -0.10 -19.58
C ALA A 376 -14.64 -1.52 -19.65
N GLY A 377 -14.18 -2.32 -20.63
CA GLY A 377 -14.55 -3.73 -20.74
C GLY A 377 -14.05 -4.55 -19.55
N ALA A 378 -12.79 -4.37 -19.13
CA ALA A 378 -12.19 -5.06 -17.99
C ALA A 378 -12.91 -4.71 -16.68
N ILE A 379 -13.19 -3.42 -16.42
CA ILE A 379 -13.97 -2.96 -15.26
C ILE A 379 -15.37 -3.61 -15.26
N SER A 380 -16.07 -3.54 -16.40
CA SER A 380 -17.42 -4.13 -16.52
C SER A 380 -17.40 -5.65 -16.31
N LYS A 381 -16.34 -6.33 -16.77
CA LYS A 381 -16.15 -7.77 -16.60
C LYS A 381 -15.89 -8.13 -15.14
N ALA A 382 -15.02 -7.38 -14.45
CA ALA A 382 -14.79 -7.56 -13.02
C ALA A 382 -16.08 -7.35 -12.20
N GLU A 383 -16.86 -6.33 -12.54
CA GLU A 383 -18.16 -6.04 -11.92
C GLU A 383 -19.17 -7.17 -12.13
N ARG A 384 -19.32 -7.68 -13.36
CA ARG A 384 -20.21 -8.82 -13.64
C ARG A 384 -19.79 -10.07 -12.87
N ALA A 385 -18.49 -10.34 -12.78
CA ALA A 385 -17.95 -11.44 -12.01
C ALA A 385 -18.24 -11.28 -10.52
N TYR A 386 -18.03 -10.07 -9.98
CA TYR A 386 -18.32 -9.72 -8.59
C TYR A 386 -19.81 -9.94 -8.26
N ASN A 387 -20.73 -9.53 -9.13
CA ASN A 387 -22.18 -9.66 -8.92
C ASN A 387 -22.69 -11.11 -8.96
N LYS A 388 -21.89 -12.06 -9.50
CA LYS A 388 -22.19 -13.50 -9.45
C LYS A 388 -21.70 -14.16 -8.16
N LEU A 389 -20.72 -13.55 -7.49
CA LEU A 389 -20.15 -14.06 -6.24
C LEU A 389 -21.13 -13.86 -5.08
N GLU A 390 -21.31 -14.88 -4.28
CA GLU A 390 -22.02 -14.81 -3.02
C GLU A 390 -21.07 -15.14 -1.87
N VAL A 391 -21.08 -14.36 -0.81
CA VAL A 391 -20.34 -14.67 0.42
C VAL A 391 -21.36 -14.95 1.53
N LYS A 392 -21.42 -16.18 1.99
CA LYS A 392 -22.27 -16.61 3.10
C LYS A 392 -21.54 -16.45 4.41
N ILE A 393 -22.13 -15.70 5.32
CA ILE A 393 -21.71 -15.53 6.71
C ILE A 393 -22.49 -16.55 7.55
N LYS A 394 -21.80 -17.33 8.38
CA LYS A 394 -22.41 -18.32 9.29
C LYS A 394 -22.39 -17.84 10.73
#